data_c56f5a1266bd1ab7299741ab4511442b
#
_entry.id   c56f5a1266bd1ab7299741ab4511442b
#
_cell.length_a   1.000
_cell.length_b   1.000
_cell.length_c   1.000
_cell.angle_alpha   90.00
_cell.angle_beta   90.00
_cell.angle_gamma   90.00
#
_symmetry.space_group_name_H-M   'P 1'
#
loop_
_entity.id
_entity.type
_entity.pdbx_description
1 polymer ?
#
loop_
_entity_poly.entity_id
_entity_poly.type
_entity_poly.pdbx_seq_one_letter_code
_entity_poly.pdbx_strand_id
1 'polypeptide(L)'
;MVLTEETLMPTLHAEVTYLELAGTTFRFEARLSGLTDFLHAEQTLFENSILHQTDSEEPVDDYIQSEPVEVSVPLERAIVFRNKRNKRTFICRFPFEGDWTEESFTGELNLNHITPTGRPLPMGYFDAFFAIVQGKTILHEAPFGDTRSLIPIAYRVDTKHSNALILLEYELVVQYSQYSNSLGFHSLKKGESKRLVQVIDRYKKWKKNMKKRAFKFRRFTFKAIYNVTKWTQPIQENKVILASDSRSDISGNFAYILDEVERRNLNLDVKTFFKPNLQSRRDWRDKFALPYHLATAKTILVDDFYPMIYPLNIRKGSDLVQVWHAVGAFKTFGYSRLGKPGGPSANSLSHRNYTKAIVSSHNVARHYAEGFGLREDQVIATGIPRTDMFFDQPFIEEAKARIYEEYPIFKQKKVIMFAPTFRGNGAKSAYYDFDQLDLDALYEALHEEYVFVLKLHPFIRRRMEIPEVYADFFLDLTDHREINELLFVSDILITDYSSTCFEFSLLNRPMLFFAYDLEDYISKRDFYYDFEEFVPGPIVKTSEELIERIKNQDFEMHNVKAFAEYFFEHQDGKSSARFVDQILLGEKK
;
A
#
# COMPACT_ATOMS: atom_id res chain seq x y z
N MET A 1 0.23 10.51 44.33
CA MET A 1 1.50 11.09 43.87
C MET A 1 2.54 9.97 43.99
N VAL A 2 2.59 9.12 42.99
CA VAL A 2 3.63 8.10 42.83
C VAL A 2 4.19 8.34 41.45
N LEU A 3 5.38 8.95 41.45
CA LEU A 3 6.20 9.11 40.26
C LEU A 3 6.71 7.70 39.90
N THR A 4 6.25 7.15 38.81
CA THR A 4 6.89 6.01 38.17
C THR A 4 8.19 6.54 37.56
N GLU A 5 9.31 6.19 38.18
CA GLU A 5 10.62 6.32 37.53
C GLU A 5 10.59 5.44 36.27
N GLU A 6 10.57 6.06 35.11
CA GLU A 6 10.98 5.40 33.87
C GLU A 6 12.41 4.92 34.09
N THR A 7 12.62 3.64 34.18
CA THR A 7 13.94 3.03 34.28
C THR A 7 14.62 3.22 32.92
N LEU A 8 15.29 4.36 32.76
CA LEU A 8 16.14 4.61 31.59
C LEU A 8 17.19 3.49 31.53
N MET A 9 17.14 2.66 30.50
CA MET A 9 18.16 1.63 30.28
C MET A 9 19.54 2.28 30.22
N PRO A 10 20.55 1.72 30.96
CA PRO A 10 21.89 2.28 30.97
C PRO A 10 22.48 2.32 29.56
N THR A 11 23.16 3.42 29.23
CA THR A 11 23.76 3.59 27.91
C THR A 11 25.09 2.84 27.87
N LEU A 12 25.21 1.84 26.99
CA LEU A 12 26.48 1.16 26.73
C LEU A 12 27.39 2.04 25.87
N HIS A 13 28.64 2.13 26.26
CA HIS A 13 29.67 2.79 25.47
C HIS A 13 30.73 1.79 25.06
N ALA A 14 31.12 1.80 23.79
CA ALA A 14 32.19 0.97 23.28
C ALA A 14 33.43 1.82 23.01
N GLU A 15 34.60 1.35 23.49
CA GLU A 15 35.90 1.89 23.16
C GLU A 15 36.75 0.78 22.56
N VAL A 16 37.23 1.00 21.32
CA VAL A 16 38.14 0.06 20.66
C VAL A 16 39.57 0.43 21.01
N THR A 17 40.28 -0.48 21.68
CA THR A 17 41.66 -0.29 22.12
C THR A 17 42.67 -0.83 21.11
N TYR A 18 42.29 -1.85 20.34
CA TYR A 18 43.11 -2.44 19.30
C TYR A 18 42.28 -2.82 18.10
N LEU A 19 42.85 -2.68 16.90
CA LEU A 19 42.20 -3.04 15.65
C LEU A 19 43.23 -3.43 14.60
N GLU A 20 43.10 -4.65 14.06
CA GLU A 20 43.94 -5.18 13.00
C GLU A 20 43.10 -5.69 11.84
N LEU A 21 43.56 -5.37 10.65
CA LEU A 21 43.00 -5.88 9.41
C LEU A 21 44.08 -6.60 8.61
N ALA A 22 44.00 -7.93 8.57
CA ALA A 22 44.94 -8.78 7.85
C ALA A 22 44.22 -9.58 6.77
N GLY A 23 44.32 -9.13 5.52
CA GLY A 23 43.50 -9.68 4.42
C GLY A 23 42.00 -9.50 4.69
N THR A 24 41.24 -10.59 4.83
CA THR A 24 39.84 -10.56 5.18
C THR A 24 39.54 -10.82 6.64
N THR A 25 40.59 -10.99 7.47
CA THR A 25 40.45 -11.19 8.91
C THR A 25 40.46 -9.83 9.61
N PHE A 26 39.44 -9.60 10.40
CA PHE A 26 39.26 -8.41 11.23
C PHE A 26 39.34 -8.80 12.69
N ARG A 27 40.38 -8.34 13.35
CA ARG A 27 40.62 -8.55 14.79
C ARG A 27 40.49 -7.25 15.53
N PHE A 28 39.91 -7.30 16.70
CA PHE A 28 39.74 -6.13 17.55
C PHE A 28 39.78 -6.48 19.03
N GLU A 29 40.20 -5.51 19.84
CA GLU A 29 39.97 -5.49 21.27
C GLU A 29 39.09 -4.28 21.58
N ALA A 30 38.09 -4.49 22.41
CA ALA A 30 37.15 -3.45 22.78
C ALA A 30 36.80 -3.54 24.27
N ARG A 31 36.47 -2.39 24.85
CA ARG A 31 35.91 -2.26 26.17
C ARG A 31 34.49 -1.73 26.08
N LEU A 32 33.57 -2.42 26.75
CA LEU A 32 32.16 -1.99 26.87
C LEU A 32 31.92 -1.51 28.29
N SER A 33 31.84 -0.20 28.51
CA SER A 33 31.46 0.36 29.80
C SER A 33 29.96 0.43 29.98
N GLY A 34 29.47 0.23 31.19
CA GLY A 34 28.04 0.16 31.52
C GLY A 34 27.40 -1.22 31.30
N LEU A 35 28.17 -2.25 30.98
CA LEU A 35 27.68 -3.60 30.74
C LEU A 35 27.02 -4.22 31.97
N THR A 36 27.64 -4.06 33.15
CA THR A 36 27.11 -4.58 34.40
C THR A 36 25.78 -3.95 34.77
N ASP A 37 25.67 -2.62 34.63
CA ASP A 37 24.42 -1.89 34.87
C ASP A 37 23.31 -2.29 33.90
N PHE A 38 23.68 -2.51 32.64
CA PHE A 38 22.74 -3.00 31.62
C PHE A 38 22.20 -4.41 31.94
N LEU A 39 23.09 -5.34 32.33
CA LEU A 39 22.71 -6.70 32.68
C LEU A 39 21.81 -6.74 33.94
N HIS A 40 22.06 -5.88 34.93
CA HIS A 40 21.22 -5.74 36.10
C HIS A 40 19.83 -5.15 35.74
N ALA A 41 19.78 -4.16 34.88
CA ALA A 41 18.51 -3.57 34.42
C ALA A 41 17.65 -4.60 33.64
N GLU A 42 18.23 -5.34 32.73
CA GLU A 42 17.56 -6.43 32.00
C GLU A 42 17.03 -7.53 32.93
N GLN A 43 17.83 -7.94 33.93
CA GLN A 43 17.42 -8.93 34.92
C GLN A 43 16.24 -8.40 35.76
N THR A 44 16.28 -7.15 36.18
CA THR A 44 15.20 -6.51 36.95
C THR A 44 13.91 -6.38 36.14
N LEU A 45 14.00 -6.03 34.88
CA LEU A 45 12.84 -5.99 33.98
C LEU A 45 12.23 -7.38 33.77
N PHE A 46 13.06 -8.41 33.64
CA PHE A 46 12.58 -9.79 33.51
C PHE A 46 11.89 -10.26 34.80
N GLU A 47 12.46 -10.01 35.97
CA GLU A 47 11.89 -10.34 37.28
C GLU A 47 10.56 -9.59 37.50
N ASN A 48 10.48 -8.32 37.14
CA ASN A 48 9.22 -7.55 37.22
C ASN A 48 8.15 -8.05 36.25
N SER A 49 8.52 -8.50 35.05
CA SER A 49 7.56 -9.07 34.09
C SER A 49 6.95 -10.38 34.58
N ILE A 50 7.69 -11.19 35.34
CA ILE A 50 7.20 -12.41 35.97
C ILE A 50 6.25 -12.07 37.13
N LEU A 51 6.56 -11.05 37.93
CA LEU A 51 5.73 -10.64 39.07
C LEU A 51 4.35 -10.09 38.63
N HIS A 52 4.26 -9.43 37.49
CA HIS A 52 2.97 -8.95 36.94
C HIS A 52 2.12 -10.04 36.31
N GLN A 53 2.64 -11.23 36.01
CA GLN A 53 1.86 -12.38 35.52
C GLN A 53 1.24 -13.22 36.63
N THR A 54 1.62 -13.02 37.90
CA THR A 54 1.13 -13.80 39.04
C THR A 54 -0.05 -13.18 39.78
N ASP A 55 -0.49 -11.95 39.43
CA ASP A 55 -1.59 -11.25 40.12
C ASP A 55 -2.96 -11.37 39.44
N SER A 56 -3.16 -12.25 38.46
CA SER A 56 -4.48 -12.55 37.87
C SER A 56 -4.91 -13.97 38.24
N GLU A 57 -5.46 -14.14 39.43
CA GLU A 57 -6.16 -15.35 39.81
C GLU A 57 -7.57 -15.37 39.21
N GLU A 58 -7.80 -16.20 38.19
CA GLU A 58 -9.06 -16.87 37.96
C GLU A 58 -8.78 -18.38 37.75
N PRO A 59 -9.61 -19.28 38.36
CA PRO A 59 -9.34 -20.71 38.37
C PRO A 59 -9.73 -21.35 37.03
N VAL A 60 -8.76 -21.96 36.36
CA VAL A 60 -9.00 -22.85 35.20
C VAL A 60 -8.74 -24.28 35.61
N ASP A 61 -9.76 -25.12 35.31
CA ASP A 61 -9.82 -26.55 35.54
C ASP A 61 -8.58 -27.34 35.07
N ASP A 62 -8.23 -28.33 35.88
CA ASP A 62 -7.25 -29.38 35.59
C ASP A 62 -7.45 -30.03 34.22
N TYR A 63 -6.44 -29.94 33.34
CA TYR A 63 -5.94 -31.04 32.53
C TYR A 63 -4.64 -30.65 31.77
N ILE A 64 -3.62 -31.53 31.96
CA ILE A 64 -2.35 -31.59 31.24
C ILE A 64 -1.22 -30.67 31.77
N GLN A 65 -0.50 -31.21 32.76
CA GLN A 65 0.89 -30.82 33.04
C GLN A 65 1.78 -31.19 31.84
N SER A 66 2.14 -30.20 31.04
CA SER A 66 3.38 -30.18 30.28
C SER A 66 4.18 -29.01 30.80
N GLU A 67 5.30 -29.30 31.47
CA GLU A 67 6.26 -28.29 31.88
C GLU A 67 6.61 -27.38 30.70
N PRO A 68 6.55 -26.04 30.83
CA PRO A 68 7.07 -25.15 29.80
C PRO A 68 8.58 -25.30 29.81
N VAL A 69 9.13 -25.87 28.74
CA VAL A 69 10.56 -25.77 28.44
C VAL A 69 10.78 -24.31 28.00
N GLU A 70 11.05 -23.44 28.96
CA GLU A 70 11.63 -22.14 28.70
C GLU A 70 13.02 -22.34 28.07
N VAL A 71 13.09 -22.37 26.76
CA VAL A 71 14.34 -22.20 26.03
C VAL A 71 14.67 -20.72 26.11
N SER A 72 15.31 -20.30 27.21
CA SER A 72 15.87 -18.97 27.31
C SER A 72 16.93 -18.84 26.20
N VAL A 73 16.66 -18.06 25.19
CA VAL A 73 17.63 -17.77 24.12
C VAL A 73 18.77 -16.99 24.79
N PRO A 74 20.03 -17.48 24.77
CA PRO A 74 21.11 -16.81 25.45
C PRO A 74 21.40 -15.44 24.81
N LEU A 75 21.90 -14.53 25.66
CA LEU A 75 22.45 -13.26 25.18
C LEU A 75 23.76 -13.53 24.45
N GLU A 76 23.98 -12.85 23.34
CA GLU A 76 25.17 -12.99 22.51
C GLU A 76 25.76 -11.62 22.18
N ARG A 77 27.10 -11.53 22.12
CA ARG A 77 27.79 -10.36 21.57
C ARG A 77 27.89 -10.50 20.05
N ALA A 78 27.66 -9.42 19.35
CA ALA A 78 27.67 -9.40 17.89
C ALA A 78 28.24 -8.08 17.36
N ILE A 79 28.63 -8.08 16.09
CA ILE A 79 28.78 -6.88 15.30
C ILE A 79 27.60 -6.80 14.33
N VAL A 80 26.95 -5.66 14.34
CA VAL A 80 25.81 -5.34 13.47
C VAL A 80 26.30 -4.46 12.33
N PHE A 81 26.13 -4.91 11.10
CA PHE A 81 26.40 -4.14 9.90
C PHE A 81 25.11 -3.58 9.34
N ARG A 82 24.94 -2.27 9.32
CA ARG A 82 23.75 -1.58 8.85
C ARG A 82 24.00 -0.86 7.54
N ASN A 83 23.24 -1.21 6.50
CA ASN A 83 23.34 -0.55 5.19
C ASN A 83 22.85 0.89 5.27
N LYS A 84 23.69 1.85 4.84
CA LYS A 84 23.36 3.30 4.91
C LYS A 84 22.14 3.67 4.08
N ARG A 85 21.91 3.01 2.96
CA ARG A 85 20.85 3.38 2.00
C ARG A 85 19.48 2.77 2.33
N ASN A 86 19.45 1.46 2.64
CA ASN A 86 18.18 0.73 2.79
C ASN A 86 17.94 0.22 4.21
N LYS A 87 18.81 0.61 5.16
CA LYS A 87 18.77 0.24 6.59
C LYS A 87 18.80 -1.27 6.87
N ARG A 88 19.01 -2.10 5.85
CA ARG A 88 19.12 -3.56 6.04
C ARG A 88 20.28 -3.89 6.95
N THR A 89 20.02 -4.74 7.95
CA THR A 89 20.95 -5.09 9.00
C THR A 89 21.43 -6.54 8.84
N PHE A 90 22.70 -6.78 9.14
CA PHE A 90 23.32 -8.11 9.20
C PHE A 90 23.96 -8.25 10.56
N ILE A 91 23.55 -9.26 11.34
CA ILE A 91 24.09 -9.58 12.65
C ILE A 91 25.17 -10.63 12.45
N CYS A 92 26.40 -10.30 12.79
CA CYS A 92 27.54 -11.19 12.76
C CYS A 92 27.94 -11.54 14.19
N ARG A 93 27.65 -12.75 14.61
CA ARG A 93 28.04 -13.29 15.89
C ARG A 93 29.48 -13.75 15.82
N PHE A 94 30.22 -13.61 16.90
CA PHE A 94 31.58 -14.10 17.02
C PHE A 94 31.74 -14.87 18.34
N PRO A 95 32.56 -15.93 18.36
CA PRO A 95 32.88 -16.63 19.61
C PRO A 95 33.47 -15.66 20.61
N PHE A 96 32.98 -15.72 21.83
CA PHE A 96 33.49 -14.97 22.95
C PHE A 96 33.95 -15.99 24.01
N GLU A 97 35.24 -15.96 24.31
CA GLU A 97 35.83 -16.74 25.39
C GLU A 97 36.10 -15.80 26.58
N GLY A 98 35.20 -15.79 27.56
CA GLY A 98 35.29 -14.94 28.75
C GLY A 98 34.00 -14.84 29.53
N ASP A 99 34.05 -14.25 30.71
CA ASP A 99 32.85 -13.96 31.50
C ASP A 99 32.08 -12.80 30.89
N TRP A 100 30.75 -12.90 30.87
CA TRP A 100 29.87 -11.84 30.42
C TRP A 100 30.00 -10.54 31.20
N THR A 101 30.51 -10.61 32.44
CA THR A 101 30.77 -9.46 33.30
C THR A 101 32.09 -8.73 32.95
N GLU A 102 32.96 -9.32 32.14
CA GLU A 102 34.17 -8.67 31.69
C GLU A 102 33.87 -7.55 30.68
N GLU A 103 34.26 -6.34 31.04
CA GLU A 103 34.08 -5.17 30.15
C GLU A 103 34.99 -5.25 28.92
N SER A 104 36.20 -5.82 29.04
CA SER A 104 37.17 -5.93 27.94
C SER A 104 37.07 -7.28 27.25
N PHE A 105 37.09 -7.30 25.93
CA PHE A 105 37.02 -8.52 25.15
C PHE A 105 37.72 -8.39 23.80
N THR A 106 38.11 -9.52 23.25
CA THR A 106 38.69 -9.64 21.91
C THR A 106 37.72 -10.32 20.97
N GLY A 107 37.77 -9.98 19.69
CA GLY A 107 36.97 -10.63 18.67
C GLY A 107 37.72 -10.78 17.35
N GLU A 108 37.41 -11.85 16.63
CA GLU A 108 37.92 -12.09 15.29
C GLU A 108 36.78 -12.40 14.34
N LEU A 109 36.74 -11.72 13.20
CA LEU A 109 35.71 -11.91 12.15
C LEU A 109 36.37 -12.15 10.81
N ASN A 110 35.82 -13.08 10.04
CA ASN A 110 36.16 -13.21 8.62
C ASN A 110 35.19 -12.43 7.77
N LEU A 111 35.64 -11.33 7.18
CA LEU A 111 34.83 -10.42 6.38
C LEU A 111 34.24 -11.07 5.10
N ASN A 112 34.79 -12.22 4.69
CA ASN A 112 34.18 -13.04 3.62
C ASN A 112 32.95 -13.84 4.04
N HIS A 113 32.69 -13.96 5.35
CA HIS A 113 31.64 -14.83 5.92
C HIS A 113 30.74 -14.09 6.91
N ILE A 114 30.54 -12.79 6.73
CA ILE A 114 29.81 -11.91 7.66
C ILE A 114 28.32 -12.23 7.73
N THR A 115 27.70 -12.62 6.62
CA THR A 115 26.25 -12.84 6.61
C THR A 115 25.88 -14.20 7.22
N PRO A 116 24.66 -14.37 7.77
CA PRO A 116 24.21 -15.65 8.33
C PRO A 116 24.29 -16.84 7.34
N THR A 117 24.40 -16.56 6.06
CA THR A 117 24.56 -17.58 4.99
C THR A 117 26.02 -17.81 4.62
N GLY A 118 26.99 -17.33 5.42
CA GLY A 118 28.41 -17.48 5.17
C GLY A 118 28.90 -16.72 3.93
N ARG A 119 28.30 -15.57 3.62
CA ARG A 119 28.67 -14.74 2.46
C ARG A 119 29.24 -13.40 2.93
N PRO A 120 30.03 -12.70 2.09
CA PRO A 120 30.46 -11.33 2.37
C PRO A 120 29.28 -10.37 2.41
N LEU A 121 29.51 -9.16 2.93
CA LEU A 121 28.53 -8.08 2.84
C LEU A 121 28.12 -7.85 1.38
N PRO A 122 26.83 -7.65 1.11
CA PRO A 122 26.38 -7.24 -0.21
C PRO A 122 27.04 -5.93 -0.65
N MET A 123 27.04 -5.65 -1.96
CA MET A 123 27.56 -4.37 -2.47
C MET A 123 26.86 -3.18 -1.83
N GLY A 124 27.62 -2.22 -1.33
CA GLY A 124 27.11 -1.01 -0.70
C GLY A 124 27.96 -0.50 0.45
N TYR A 125 27.43 0.51 1.11
CA TYR A 125 28.03 1.14 2.28
C TYR A 125 27.32 0.67 3.55
N PHE A 126 28.10 0.27 4.56
CA PHE A 126 27.61 -0.20 5.85
C PHE A 126 28.34 0.52 6.97
N ASP A 127 27.62 0.82 8.04
CA ASP A 127 28.22 1.15 9.33
C ASP A 127 28.16 -0.08 10.23
N ALA A 128 29.20 -0.29 11.04
CA ALA A 128 29.28 -1.39 12.00
C ALA A 128 29.14 -0.87 13.42
N PHE A 129 28.42 -1.63 14.24
CA PHE A 129 28.17 -1.32 15.64
C PHE A 129 28.41 -2.56 16.48
N PHE A 130 28.95 -2.42 17.71
CA PHE A 130 28.84 -3.47 18.70
C PHE A 130 27.37 -3.63 19.10
N ALA A 131 26.96 -4.86 19.38
CA ALA A 131 25.60 -5.12 19.81
C ALA A 131 25.53 -6.27 20.82
N ILE A 132 24.56 -6.18 21.71
CA ILE A 132 24.06 -7.29 22.51
C ILE A 132 22.78 -7.75 21.84
N VAL A 133 22.72 -9.05 21.54
CA VAL A 133 21.59 -9.62 20.79
C VAL A 133 21.03 -10.83 21.51
N GLN A 134 19.73 -11.04 21.38
CA GLN A 134 19.03 -12.23 21.82
C GLN A 134 18.29 -12.84 20.62
N GLY A 135 18.74 -13.96 20.15
CA GLY A 135 18.23 -14.54 18.93
C GLY A 135 18.35 -13.60 17.73
N LYS A 136 17.26 -13.06 17.22
CA LYS A 136 17.23 -12.10 16.08
C LYS A 136 17.04 -10.64 16.53
N THR A 137 16.82 -10.41 17.79
CA THR A 137 16.56 -9.09 18.35
C THR A 137 17.88 -8.44 18.78
N ILE A 138 18.07 -7.19 18.41
CA ILE A 138 19.16 -6.35 18.90
C ILE A 138 18.60 -5.62 20.11
N LEU A 139 19.13 -5.95 21.29
CA LEU A 139 18.70 -5.33 22.55
C LEU A 139 19.38 -3.99 22.75
N HIS A 140 20.67 -3.94 22.43
CA HIS A 140 21.45 -2.71 22.53
C HIS A 140 22.54 -2.66 21.46
N GLU A 141 22.89 -1.44 21.01
CA GLU A 141 24.03 -1.23 20.11
C GLU A 141 24.85 0.00 20.52
N ALA A 142 26.14 -0.08 20.30
CA ALA A 142 27.09 1.00 20.55
C ALA A 142 28.02 1.20 19.34
N PRO A 143 28.30 2.44 18.92
CA PRO A 143 29.26 2.71 17.86
C PRO A 143 30.68 2.31 18.30
N PHE A 144 31.56 2.02 17.34
CA PHE A 144 32.95 1.71 17.59
C PHE A 144 33.75 2.91 18.16
N GLY A 145 33.20 4.10 18.15
CA GLY A 145 33.90 5.32 18.55
C GLY A 145 34.89 5.83 17.49
N ASP A 146 35.72 6.78 17.87
CA ASP A 146 36.73 7.37 16.98
C ASP A 146 37.92 6.43 16.78
N THR A 147 37.91 5.69 15.70
CA THR A 147 38.97 4.72 15.34
C THR A 147 40.04 5.30 14.42
N ARG A 148 40.14 6.62 14.25
CA ARG A 148 41.13 7.26 13.35
C ARG A 148 42.56 7.08 13.79
N SER A 149 42.80 6.94 15.09
CA SER A 149 44.13 6.61 15.61
C SER A 149 44.57 5.18 15.30
N LEU A 150 43.60 4.25 15.15
CA LEU A 150 43.83 2.83 14.87
C LEU A 150 43.82 2.53 13.36
N ILE A 151 42.99 3.24 12.61
CA ILE A 151 42.93 3.20 11.13
C ILE A 151 43.08 4.62 10.57
N PRO A 152 44.31 5.15 10.51
CA PRO A 152 44.52 6.52 10.04
C PRO A 152 44.28 6.69 8.53
N ILE A 153 44.36 5.59 7.78
CA ILE A 153 44.11 5.54 6.32
C ILE A 153 43.10 4.42 6.04
N ALA A 154 42.19 4.64 5.10
CA ALA A 154 41.24 3.61 4.69
C ALA A 154 41.97 2.31 4.28
N TYR A 155 41.66 1.24 4.98
CA TYR A 155 42.17 -0.10 4.67
C TYR A 155 41.44 -0.65 3.45
N ARG A 156 42.19 -1.14 2.47
CA ARG A 156 41.65 -1.70 1.25
C ARG A 156 42.15 -3.11 1.02
N VAL A 157 41.27 -4.04 0.76
CA VAL A 157 41.62 -5.41 0.43
C VAL A 157 40.82 -5.91 -0.76
N ASP A 158 41.53 -6.44 -1.75
CA ASP A 158 40.93 -7.19 -2.84
C ASP A 158 40.72 -8.62 -2.40
N THR A 159 39.52 -9.11 -2.51
CA THR A 159 39.17 -10.45 -2.07
C THR A 159 38.26 -11.16 -3.05
N LYS A 160 38.19 -12.47 -2.93
CA LYS A 160 37.36 -13.35 -3.77
C LYS A 160 36.49 -14.21 -2.89
N HIS A 161 35.22 -14.25 -3.20
CA HIS A 161 34.30 -15.21 -2.63
C HIS A 161 33.86 -16.16 -3.72
N SER A 162 34.13 -17.45 -3.55
CA SER A 162 33.66 -18.48 -4.47
C SER A 162 32.74 -19.45 -3.76
N ASN A 163 31.60 -19.72 -4.35
CA ASN A 163 30.83 -20.92 -4.06
C ASN A 163 30.69 -21.74 -5.36
N ALA A 164 30.09 -22.92 -5.31
CA ALA A 164 29.98 -23.83 -6.44
C ALA A 164 29.42 -23.21 -7.75
N LEU A 165 28.83 -22.01 -7.67
CA LEU A 165 28.12 -21.38 -8.78
C LEU A 165 28.64 -19.97 -9.16
N ILE A 166 29.34 -19.27 -8.26
CA ILE A 166 29.71 -17.86 -8.44
C ILE A 166 31.10 -17.61 -7.89
N LEU A 167 31.97 -17.03 -8.69
CA LEU A 167 33.19 -16.38 -8.25
C LEU A 167 32.97 -14.88 -8.25
N LEU A 168 32.94 -14.26 -7.10
CA LEU A 168 32.84 -12.81 -6.90
C LEU A 168 34.21 -12.26 -6.55
N GLU A 169 34.71 -11.29 -7.33
CA GLU A 169 35.85 -10.48 -6.97
C GLU A 169 35.34 -9.13 -6.51
N TYR A 170 35.71 -8.74 -5.31
CA TYR A 170 35.29 -7.47 -4.74
C TYR A 170 36.40 -6.83 -3.92
N GLU A 171 36.34 -5.51 -3.83
CA GLU A 171 37.17 -4.73 -2.94
C GLU A 171 36.37 -4.37 -1.70
N LEU A 172 36.96 -4.61 -0.55
CA LEU A 172 36.42 -4.14 0.72
C LEU A 172 37.27 -2.98 1.21
N VAL A 173 36.61 -1.86 1.48
CA VAL A 173 37.25 -0.67 2.07
C VAL A 173 36.70 -0.50 3.48
N VAL A 174 37.58 -0.41 4.45
CA VAL A 174 37.23 -0.15 5.84
C VAL A 174 37.82 1.19 6.26
N GLN A 175 37.01 2.06 6.82
CA GLN A 175 37.42 3.40 7.22
C GLN A 175 36.53 3.92 8.36
N TYR A 176 36.99 4.95 9.05
CA TYR A 176 36.14 5.63 10.01
C TYR A 176 34.96 6.33 9.33
N SER A 177 33.78 6.20 9.91
CA SER A 177 32.55 6.87 9.47
C SER A 177 32.18 7.98 10.45
N GLN A 178 32.42 9.22 10.06
CA GLN A 178 32.14 10.39 10.89
C GLN A 178 30.65 10.53 11.26
N TYR A 179 29.73 10.09 10.37
CA TYR A 179 28.29 10.20 10.58
C TYR A 179 27.76 9.28 11.67
N SER A 180 28.33 8.10 11.82
CA SER A 180 27.91 7.10 12.81
C SER A 180 28.85 7.02 14.01
N ASN A 181 29.92 7.82 14.03
CA ASN A 181 31.03 7.71 14.98
C ASN A 181 31.51 6.25 15.16
N SER A 182 31.67 5.55 14.03
CA SER A 182 31.94 4.12 14.02
C SER A 182 32.74 3.71 12.79
N LEU A 183 32.96 2.39 12.61
CA LEU A 183 33.59 1.84 11.42
C LEU A 183 32.63 1.76 10.26
N GLY A 184 33.06 2.31 9.11
CA GLY A 184 32.36 2.20 7.83
C GLY A 184 33.00 1.12 6.95
N PHE A 185 32.17 0.28 6.35
CA PHE A 185 32.55 -0.77 5.42
C PHE A 185 31.94 -0.49 4.05
N HIS A 186 32.77 -0.45 3.01
CA HIS A 186 32.32 -0.30 1.66
C HIS A 186 32.70 -1.52 0.83
N SER A 187 31.71 -2.27 0.40
CA SER A 187 31.90 -3.45 -0.46
C SER A 187 31.66 -3.07 -1.92
N LEU A 188 32.71 -3.14 -2.74
CA LEU A 188 32.73 -2.76 -4.16
C LEU A 188 32.98 -4.00 -5.02
N LYS A 189 32.13 -4.22 -5.99
CA LYS A 189 32.32 -5.29 -6.96
C LYS A 189 33.41 -4.89 -7.98
N LYS A 190 34.48 -5.69 -8.10
CA LYS A 190 35.56 -5.53 -9.09
C LYS A 190 35.37 -6.43 -10.32
N GLY A 191 34.88 -7.62 -10.12
CA GLY A 191 34.74 -8.59 -11.20
C GLY A 191 33.72 -9.67 -10.93
N GLU A 192 33.24 -10.25 -11.98
CA GLU A 192 32.37 -11.44 -11.96
C GLU A 192 32.90 -12.40 -13.03
N SER A 193 32.94 -13.70 -12.73
CA SER A 193 33.37 -14.69 -13.71
C SER A 193 32.50 -14.59 -14.97
N LYS A 194 33.09 -14.14 -16.06
CA LYS A 194 32.39 -13.80 -17.33
C LYS A 194 31.54 -14.94 -17.92
N ARG A 195 31.91 -16.21 -17.70
CA ARG A 195 31.17 -17.34 -18.30
C ARG A 195 29.83 -17.62 -17.63
N LEU A 196 29.75 -17.62 -16.33
CA LEU A 196 28.52 -17.93 -15.59
C LEU A 196 27.50 -16.78 -15.64
N VAL A 197 27.98 -15.54 -15.57
CA VAL A 197 27.11 -14.36 -15.70
C VAL A 197 26.50 -14.30 -17.08
N GLN A 198 27.28 -14.56 -18.13
CA GLN A 198 26.75 -14.60 -19.49
C GLN A 198 25.69 -15.69 -19.67
N VAL A 199 25.86 -16.86 -19.06
CA VAL A 199 24.86 -17.94 -19.11
C VAL A 199 23.60 -17.54 -18.35
N ILE A 200 23.74 -16.96 -17.14
CA ILE A 200 22.60 -16.48 -16.32
C ILE A 200 21.88 -15.35 -17.04
N ASP A 201 22.58 -14.39 -17.62
CA ASP A 201 21.98 -13.28 -18.35
C ASP A 201 21.33 -13.74 -19.66
N ARG A 202 21.94 -14.69 -20.38
CA ARG A 202 21.31 -15.35 -21.52
C ARG A 202 20.03 -16.08 -21.10
N TYR A 203 20.06 -16.83 -20.00
CA TYR A 203 18.87 -17.49 -19.45
C TYR A 203 17.79 -16.52 -19.02
N LYS A 204 18.14 -15.45 -18.29
CA LYS A 204 17.21 -14.38 -17.91
C LYS A 204 16.61 -13.69 -19.15
N LYS A 205 17.44 -13.36 -20.14
CA LYS A 205 17.02 -12.78 -21.41
C LYS A 205 16.14 -13.74 -22.22
N TRP A 206 16.51 -15.02 -22.28
CA TRP A 206 15.71 -16.06 -22.91
C TRP A 206 14.35 -16.21 -22.20
N LYS A 207 14.33 -16.34 -20.86
CA LYS A 207 13.10 -16.42 -20.05
C LYS A 207 12.21 -15.18 -20.24
N LYS A 208 12.80 -14.00 -20.32
CA LYS A 208 12.08 -12.75 -20.62
C LYS A 208 11.50 -12.76 -22.04
N ASN A 209 12.27 -13.25 -23.02
CA ASN A 209 11.81 -13.38 -24.41
C ASN A 209 10.73 -14.44 -24.57
N MET A 210 10.85 -15.57 -23.88
CA MET A 210 9.81 -16.61 -23.85
C MET A 210 8.51 -16.09 -23.26
N LYS A 211 8.56 -15.33 -22.14
CA LYS A 211 7.39 -14.67 -21.58
C LYS A 211 6.75 -13.69 -22.58
N LYS A 212 7.58 -12.89 -23.30
CA LYS A 212 7.09 -11.97 -24.34
C LYS A 212 6.46 -12.72 -25.52
N ARG A 213 7.08 -13.82 -25.99
CA ARG A 213 6.53 -14.68 -27.07
C ARG A 213 5.22 -15.33 -26.66
N ALA A 214 5.16 -15.90 -25.45
CA ALA A 214 3.94 -16.48 -24.90
C ALA A 214 2.81 -15.44 -24.74
N PHE A 215 3.14 -14.21 -24.36
CA PHE A 215 2.18 -13.11 -24.31
C PHE A 215 1.67 -12.72 -25.71
N LYS A 216 2.59 -12.58 -26.70
CA LYS A 216 2.23 -12.30 -28.09
C LYS A 216 1.36 -13.40 -28.68
N PHE A 217 1.70 -14.67 -28.41
CA PHE A 217 0.94 -15.82 -28.87
C PHE A 217 -0.47 -15.84 -28.27
N ARG A 218 -0.59 -15.64 -26.95
CA ARG A 218 -1.91 -15.54 -26.29
C ARG A 218 -2.76 -14.42 -26.88
N ARG A 219 -2.16 -13.26 -27.13
CA ARG A 219 -2.86 -12.13 -27.74
C ARG A 219 -3.27 -12.42 -29.19
N PHE A 220 -2.42 -13.11 -29.92
CA PHE A 220 -2.74 -13.56 -31.28
C PHE A 220 -3.90 -14.56 -31.29
N THR A 221 -3.85 -15.63 -30.49
CA THR A 221 -4.93 -16.63 -30.40
C THR A 221 -6.24 -16.02 -29.94
N PHE A 222 -6.20 -15.12 -28.95
CA PHE A 222 -7.36 -14.39 -28.47
C PHE A 222 -8.01 -13.57 -29.60
N LYS A 223 -7.20 -12.80 -30.33
CA LYS A 223 -7.66 -12.02 -31.47
C LYS A 223 -8.16 -12.89 -32.63
N ALA A 224 -7.52 -14.02 -32.89
CA ALA A 224 -7.92 -14.95 -33.93
C ALA A 224 -9.29 -15.56 -33.63
N ILE A 225 -9.50 -16.06 -32.40
CA ILE A 225 -10.81 -16.60 -31.98
C ILE A 225 -11.89 -15.53 -32.10
N TYR A 226 -11.63 -14.32 -31.58
CA TYR A 226 -12.57 -13.22 -31.68
C TYR A 226 -12.95 -12.93 -33.13
N ASN A 227 -11.98 -12.82 -34.04
CA ASN A 227 -12.22 -12.48 -35.44
C ASN A 227 -12.95 -13.60 -36.20
N VAL A 228 -12.56 -14.87 -35.97
CA VAL A 228 -13.25 -16.02 -36.58
C VAL A 228 -14.71 -16.07 -36.10
N THR A 229 -14.91 -15.95 -34.79
CA THR A 229 -16.28 -15.92 -34.21
C THR A 229 -17.09 -14.73 -34.75
N LYS A 230 -16.48 -13.54 -34.81
CA LYS A 230 -17.11 -12.34 -35.38
C LYS A 230 -17.62 -12.57 -36.82
N TRP A 231 -16.90 -13.40 -37.57
CA TRP A 231 -17.25 -13.68 -38.98
C TRP A 231 -18.26 -14.81 -39.10
N THR A 232 -18.23 -15.82 -38.22
CA THR A 232 -19.07 -17.02 -38.33
C THR A 232 -20.33 -17.01 -37.51
N GLN A 233 -20.41 -16.17 -36.47
CA GLN A 233 -21.56 -16.13 -35.54
C GLN A 233 -22.26 -14.78 -35.54
N PRO A 234 -23.59 -14.75 -35.40
CA PRO A 234 -24.35 -13.49 -35.27
C PRO A 234 -24.10 -12.83 -33.89
N ILE A 235 -24.47 -11.57 -33.79
CA ILE A 235 -24.61 -10.90 -32.49
C ILE A 235 -25.88 -11.46 -31.83
N GLN A 236 -25.76 -11.77 -30.54
CA GLN A 236 -26.87 -12.17 -29.69
C GLN A 236 -27.37 -10.92 -28.97
N GLU A 237 -28.54 -10.41 -29.38
CA GLU A 237 -29.06 -9.10 -28.96
C GLU A 237 -29.30 -9.02 -27.44
N ASN A 238 -29.58 -10.14 -26.78
CA ASN A 238 -29.77 -10.22 -25.32
C ASN A 238 -28.50 -10.57 -24.53
N LYS A 239 -27.35 -10.70 -25.20
CA LYS A 239 -26.11 -11.10 -24.49
C LYS A 239 -25.37 -9.89 -23.96
N VAL A 240 -25.10 -9.93 -22.65
CA VAL A 240 -24.32 -8.94 -21.91
C VAL A 240 -23.09 -9.61 -21.27
N ILE A 241 -21.92 -9.03 -21.44
CA ILE A 241 -20.68 -9.49 -20.82
C ILE A 241 -20.27 -8.49 -19.72
N LEU A 242 -20.03 -8.99 -18.53
CA LEU A 242 -19.36 -8.25 -17.45
C LEU A 242 -17.92 -8.73 -17.35
N ALA A 243 -16.97 -7.84 -17.57
CA ALA A 243 -15.56 -8.22 -17.57
C ALA A 243 -14.72 -7.27 -16.71
N SER A 244 -13.93 -7.87 -15.77
CA SER A 244 -13.02 -7.11 -14.92
C SER A 244 -11.72 -7.88 -14.67
N ASP A 245 -10.62 -7.14 -14.64
CA ASP A 245 -9.29 -7.63 -14.24
C ASP A 245 -8.87 -7.08 -12.86
N SER A 246 -9.83 -6.53 -12.07
CA SER A 246 -9.60 -5.91 -10.76
C SER A 246 -10.55 -6.39 -9.64
N ARG A 247 -11.42 -7.37 -9.94
CA ARG A 247 -12.33 -7.95 -8.94
C ARG A 247 -12.61 -9.43 -9.22
N SER A 248 -12.96 -10.18 -8.18
CA SER A 248 -13.25 -11.61 -8.27
C SER A 248 -14.75 -11.94 -8.27
N ASP A 249 -15.58 -10.98 -7.94
CA ASP A 249 -17.03 -11.15 -7.74
C ASP A 249 -17.84 -10.04 -8.43
N ILE A 250 -19.15 -10.23 -8.46
CA ILE A 250 -20.10 -9.19 -8.88
C ILE A 250 -20.21 -8.20 -7.74
N SER A 251 -19.68 -6.99 -7.95
CA SER A 251 -19.70 -5.92 -6.96
C SER A 251 -19.60 -4.55 -7.64
N GLY A 252 -19.71 -3.46 -6.90
CA GLY A 252 -19.67 -2.10 -7.42
C GLY A 252 -20.76 -1.87 -8.48
N ASN A 253 -20.47 -1.13 -9.54
CA ASN A 253 -21.45 -0.80 -10.58
C ASN A 253 -22.15 -2.03 -11.18
N PHE A 254 -21.45 -3.16 -11.30
CA PHE A 254 -22.05 -4.36 -11.90
C PHE A 254 -23.18 -4.96 -11.05
N ALA A 255 -23.06 -4.92 -9.72
CA ALA A 255 -24.10 -5.40 -8.83
C ALA A 255 -25.41 -4.61 -9.04
N TYR A 256 -25.34 -3.29 -8.92
CA TYR A 256 -26.50 -2.43 -9.07
C TYR A 256 -27.15 -2.49 -10.47
N ILE A 257 -26.33 -2.67 -11.52
CA ILE A 257 -26.85 -2.89 -12.88
C ILE A 257 -27.63 -4.21 -12.94
N LEU A 258 -27.08 -5.29 -12.36
CA LEU A 258 -27.74 -6.59 -12.39
C LEU A 258 -29.00 -6.64 -11.51
N ASP A 259 -28.96 -6.03 -10.34
CA ASP A 259 -30.14 -5.92 -9.47
C ASP A 259 -31.29 -5.22 -10.20
N GLU A 260 -30.99 -4.19 -10.97
CA GLU A 260 -32.00 -3.48 -11.79
C GLU A 260 -32.51 -4.35 -12.97
N VAL A 261 -31.62 -5.11 -13.60
CA VAL A 261 -32.00 -6.06 -14.67
C VAL A 261 -32.91 -7.15 -14.10
N GLU A 262 -32.63 -7.70 -12.94
CA GLU A 262 -33.42 -8.68 -12.24
C GLU A 262 -34.75 -8.11 -11.77
N ARG A 263 -34.75 -6.92 -11.18
CA ARG A 263 -35.96 -6.21 -10.73
C ARG A 263 -36.96 -6.00 -11.87
N ARG A 264 -36.47 -5.76 -13.08
CA ARG A 264 -37.30 -5.59 -14.29
C ARG A 264 -37.63 -6.90 -15.02
N ASN A 265 -37.12 -8.03 -14.52
CA ASN A 265 -37.24 -9.34 -15.17
C ASN A 265 -36.83 -9.33 -16.66
N LEU A 266 -35.72 -8.63 -16.97
CA LEU A 266 -35.21 -8.57 -18.32
C LEU A 266 -34.56 -9.90 -18.71
N ASN A 267 -34.95 -10.47 -19.87
CA ASN A 267 -34.39 -11.72 -20.36
C ASN A 267 -33.02 -11.49 -21.03
N LEU A 268 -31.99 -11.23 -20.22
CA LEU A 268 -30.61 -11.04 -20.66
C LEU A 268 -29.76 -12.25 -20.36
N ASP A 269 -28.94 -12.67 -21.34
CA ASP A 269 -27.91 -13.71 -21.17
C ASP A 269 -26.60 -13.08 -20.64
N VAL A 270 -26.49 -12.99 -19.32
CA VAL A 270 -25.32 -12.37 -18.68
C VAL A 270 -24.20 -13.37 -18.50
N LYS A 271 -22.99 -13.05 -18.97
CA LYS A 271 -21.77 -13.82 -18.75
C LYS A 271 -20.73 -12.98 -18.03
N THR A 272 -20.10 -13.55 -17.02
CA THR A 272 -19.10 -12.87 -16.18
C THR A 272 -17.70 -13.41 -16.44
N PHE A 273 -16.70 -12.52 -16.56
CA PHE A 273 -15.31 -12.85 -16.75
C PHE A 273 -14.43 -12.00 -15.84
N PHE A 274 -14.26 -12.46 -14.61
CA PHE A 274 -13.55 -11.73 -13.55
C PHE A 274 -12.19 -12.35 -13.23
N LYS A 275 -11.29 -11.56 -12.71
CA LYS A 275 -10.09 -12.00 -11.99
C LYS A 275 -9.66 -10.93 -10.98
N PRO A 276 -9.08 -11.33 -9.84
CA PRO A 276 -8.83 -10.43 -8.72
C PRO A 276 -7.78 -9.33 -9.01
N ASN A 277 -6.92 -9.53 -10.00
CA ASN A 277 -5.94 -8.51 -10.41
C ASN A 277 -5.34 -8.85 -11.79
N LEU A 278 -4.67 -7.87 -12.39
CA LEU A 278 -4.03 -7.99 -13.73
C LEU A 278 -2.99 -9.12 -13.81
N GLN A 279 -2.34 -9.49 -12.70
CA GLN A 279 -1.28 -10.51 -12.67
C GLN A 279 -1.83 -11.92 -12.54
N SER A 280 -3.06 -12.09 -12.03
CA SER A 280 -3.73 -13.37 -11.89
C SER A 280 -3.94 -14.04 -13.24
N ARG A 281 -3.85 -15.36 -13.25
CA ARG A 281 -4.06 -16.14 -14.47
C ARG A 281 -5.55 -16.49 -14.59
N ARG A 282 -6.11 -16.27 -15.78
CA ARG A 282 -7.45 -16.79 -16.10
C ARG A 282 -7.39 -18.31 -16.23
N ASP A 283 -8.49 -18.96 -15.91
CA ASP A 283 -8.67 -20.38 -16.25
C ASP A 283 -8.46 -20.62 -17.75
N TRP A 284 -8.07 -21.83 -18.09
CA TRP A 284 -7.83 -22.21 -19.50
C TRP A 284 -9.11 -22.15 -20.33
N ARG A 285 -10.26 -22.48 -19.75
CA ARG A 285 -11.59 -22.38 -20.38
C ARG A 285 -11.91 -20.94 -20.75
N ASP A 286 -11.73 -20.03 -19.82
CA ASP A 286 -12.00 -18.61 -20.01
C ASP A 286 -11.11 -17.97 -21.08
N LYS A 287 -9.91 -18.48 -21.30
CA LYS A 287 -9.02 -17.98 -22.37
C LYS A 287 -9.61 -18.19 -23.77
N PHE A 288 -10.44 -19.20 -23.93
CA PHE A 288 -11.12 -19.51 -25.20
C PHE A 288 -12.56 -19.00 -25.20
N ALA A 289 -13.27 -19.13 -24.09
CA ALA A 289 -14.66 -18.68 -23.96
C ALA A 289 -14.81 -17.15 -24.08
N LEU A 290 -13.93 -16.40 -23.40
CA LEU A 290 -14.01 -14.93 -23.39
C LEU A 290 -13.98 -14.32 -24.78
N PRO A 291 -13.01 -14.59 -25.69
CA PRO A 291 -13.04 -13.99 -27.02
C PRO A 291 -14.25 -14.40 -27.86
N TYR A 292 -14.76 -15.63 -27.66
CA TYR A 292 -16.01 -16.09 -28.30
C TYR A 292 -17.19 -15.24 -27.81
N HIS A 293 -17.35 -15.12 -26.50
CA HIS A 293 -18.46 -14.36 -25.93
C HIS A 293 -18.37 -12.86 -26.27
N LEU A 294 -17.16 -12.26 -26.24
CA LEU A 294 -16.96 -10.87 -26.66
C LEU A 294 -17.36 -10.63 -28.13
N ALA A 295 -17.15 -11.62 -29.01
CA ALA A 295 -17.48 -11.50 -30.43
C ALA A 295 -18.98 -11.65 -30.71
N THR A 296 -19.73 -12.27 -29.82
CA THR A 296 -21.17 -12.54 -29.96
C THR A 296 -22.05 -11.66 -29.07
N ALA A 297 -21.47 -10.87 -28.18
CA ALA A 297 -22.23 -10.03 -27.25
C ALA A 297 -22.77 -8.78 -27.94
N LYS A 298 -23.98 -8.37 -27.55
CA LYS A 298 -24.56 -7.06 -27.84
C LYS A 298 -23.86 -5.97 -27.04
N THR A 299 -23.70 -6.20 -25.72
CA THR A 299 -23.12 -5.23 -24.81
C THR A 299 -22.01 -5.87 -24.00
N ILE A 300 -20.88 -5.20 -23.91
CA ILE A 300 -19.71 -5.58 -23.13
C ILE A 300 -19.44 -4.47 -22.15
N LEU A 301 -19.51 -4.77 -20.86
CA LEU A 301 -19.26 -3.83 -19.77
C LEU A 301 -17.90 -4.12 -19.15
N VAL A 302 -17.09 -3.08 -19.01
CA VAL A 302 -15.80 -3.11 -18.31
C VAL A 302 -15.75 -1.98 -17.28
N ASP A 303 -15.14 -2.24 -16.12
CA ASP A 303 -15.13 -1.29 -15.01
C ASP A 303 -13.74 -0.74 -14.68
N ASP A 304 -12.72 -1.22 -15.37
CA ASP A 304 -11.35 -0.81 -15.15
C ASP A 304 -10.50 -1.05 -16.41
N PHE A 305 -9.19 -0.89 -16.28
CA PHE A 305 -8.21 -1.16 -17.30
C PHE A 305 -8.22 -2.62 -17.73
N TYR A 306 -8.54 -2.89 -18.99
CA TYR A 306 -8.72 -4.26 -19.50
C TYR A 306 -7.87 -4.53 -20.77
N PRO A 307 -6.56 -4.81 -20.63
CA PRO A 307 -5.58 -4.82 -21.73
C PRO A 307 -5.88 -5.82 -22.86
N MET A 308 -6.61 -6.88 -22.57
CA MET A 308 -6.89 -7.94 -23.54
C MET A 308 -7.91 -7.50 -24.60
N ILE A 309 -8.79 -6.54 -24.27
CA ILE A 309 -9.82 -6.03 -25.18
C ILE A 309 -9.27 -4.97 -26.13
N TYR A 310 -8.35 -4.14 -25.70
CA TYR A 310 -7.87 -2.98 -26.47
C TYR A 310 -7.39 -3.27 -27.91
N PRO A 311 -6.77 -4.42 -28.24
CA PRO A 311 -6.39 -4.71 -29.61
C PRO A 311 -7.54 -5.21 -30.50
N LEU A 312 -8.74 -5.36 -29.96
CA LEU A 312 -9.91 -5.82 -30.73
C LEU A 312 -10.57 -4.66 -31.48
N ASN A 313 -11.01 -4.93 -32.69
CA ASN A 313 -11.94 -4.06 -33.38
C ASN A 313 -13.35 -4.48 -33.00
N ILE A 314 -13.98 -3.73 -32.11
CA ILE A 314 -15.32 -4.03 -31.63
C ILE A 314 -16.27 -4.10 -32.83
N ARG A 315 -17.14 -5.09 -32.81
CA ARG A 315 -18.05 -5.40 -33.89
C ARG A 315 -19.07 -4.27 -34.05
N LYS A 316 -19.31 -3.83 -35.29
CA LYS A 316 -20.40 -2.87 -35.57
C LYS A 316 -21.72 -3.48 -35.11
N GLY A 317 -22.47 -2.76 -34.31
CA GLY A 317 -23.72 -3.24 -33.69
C GLY A 317 -23.54 -3.80 -32.27
N SER A 318 -22.31 -3.94 -31.77
CA SER A 318 -22.02 -4.22 -30.37
C SER A 318 -21.47 -2.98 -29.68
N ASP A 319 -21.75 -2.84 -28.40
CA ASP A 319 -21.18 -1.79 -27.54
C ASP A 319 -20.13 -2.32 -26.58
N LEU A 320 -19.01 -1.61 -26.47
CA LEU A 320 -18.01 -1.77 -25.40
C LEU A 320 -18.08 -0.54 -24.52
N VAL A 321 -18.64 -0.72 -23.33
CA VAL A 321 -18.97 0.37 -22.41
C VAL A 321 -18.05 0.35 -21.22
N GLN A 322 -17.40 1.47 -20.95
CA GLN A 322 -16.63 1.67 -19.73
C GLN A 322 -17.54 2.22 -18.64
N VAL A 323 -17.81 1.42 -17.59
CA VAL A 323 -18.60 1.86 -16.43
C VAL A 323 -17.75 2.45 -15.32
N TRP A 324 -16.42 2.33 -15.44
CA TRP A 324 -15.41 2.85 -14.54
C TRP A 324 -15.63 2.50 -13.06
N HIS A 325 -14.70 2.91 -12.21
CA HIS A 325 -14.73 2.67 -10.76
C HIS A 325 -14.67 3.96 -9.93
N ALA A 326 -14.47 5.10 -10.56
CA ALA A 326 -14.45 6.41 -9.91
C ALA A 326 -15.68 7.23 -10.27
N VAL A 327 -16.06 8.11 -9.38
CA VAL A 327 -17.10 9.10 -9.56
C VAL A 327 -16.46 10.46 -9.80
N GLY A 328 -17.12 11.32 -10.57
CA GLY A 328 -16.61 12.64 -10.90
C GLY A 328 -15.34 12.61 -11.75
N ALA A 329 -14.65 13.72 -11.82
CA ALA A 329 -13.34 13.85 -12.48
C ALA A 329 -12.40 14.62 -11.55
N PHE A 330 -11.40 13.94 -11.03
CA PHE A 330 -10.46 14.53 -10.09
C PHE A 330 -9.04 14.48 -10.66
N LYS A 331 -8.36 13.33 -10.54
CA LYS A 331 -7.01 13.13 -11.08
C LYS A 331 -7.09 12.82 -12.57
N THR A 332 -6.17 13.39 -13.34
CA THR A 332 -6.07 13.07 -14.77
C THR A 332 -5.74 11.59 -14.99
N PHE A 333 -6.37 10.97 -15.96
CA PHE A 333 -6.17 9.58 -16.31
C PHE A 333 -6.11 9.37 -17.83
N GLY A 334 -5.76 8.16 -18.26
CA GLY A 334 -5.76 7.78 -19.67
C GLY A 334 -4.94 8.74 -20.54
N TYR A 335 -5.54 9.19 -21.63
CA TYR A 335 -4.90 10.08 -22.61
C TYR A 335 -4.69 11.53 -22.13
N SER A 336 -5.42 11.98 -21.12
CA SER A 336 -5.15 13.28 -20.48
C SER A 336 -3.72 13.35 -19.84
N ARG A 337 -3.07 12.18 -19.71
CA ARG A 337 -1.68 12.06 -19.24
C ARG A 337 -0.66 11.81 -20.37
N LEU A 338 -1.03 12.07 -21.60
CA LEU A 338 -0.14 11.89 -22.74
C LEU A 338 1.12 12.78 -22.59
N GLY A 339 2.31 12.18 -22.74
CA GLY A 339 3.57 12.90 -22.59
C GLY A 339 4.04 13.12 -21.15
N LYS A 340 3.23 12.73 -20.15
CA LYS A 340 3.55 12.87 -18.72
C LYS A 340 4.11 11.56 -18.13
N PRO A 341 4.87 11.61 -17.01
CA PRO A 341 5.37 10.40 -16.35
C PRO A 341 4.25 9.42 -16.00
N GLY A 342 4.38 8.17 -16.44
CA GLY A 342 3.36 7.12 -16.22
C GLY A 342 2.11 7.23 -17.10
N GLY A 343 2.04 8.21 -17.98
CA GLY A 343 0.99 8.31 -18.99
C GLY A 343 1.18 7.33 -20.16
N PRO A 344 0.16 7.12 -21.00
CA PRO A 344 0.24 6.27 -22.17
C PRO A 344 1.16 6.90 -23.23
N SER A 345 1.78 6.08 -24.09
CA SER A 345 2.43 6.58 -25.30
C SER A 345 1.40 6.98 -26.35
N ALA A 346 1.78 7.87 -27.27
CA ALA A 346 0.91 8.30 -28.36
C ALA A 346 0.35 7.14 -29.22
N ASN A 347 1.09 6.04 -29.32
CA ASN A 347 0.71 4.84 -30.05
C ASN A 347 0.06 3.76 -29.17
N SER A 348 -0.29 4.07 -27.92
CA SER A 348 -0.97 3.14 -27.04
C SER A 348 -2.33 2.74 -27.61
N LEU A 349 -2.69 1.48 -27.50
CA LEU A 349 -4.02 0.97 -27.81
C LEU A 349 -4.96 1.01 -26.61
N SER A 350 -4.47 1.43 -25.44
CA SER A 350 -5.30 1.51 -24.24
C SER A 350 -6.48 2.45 -24.48
N HIS A 351 -7.65 2.04 -24.04
CA HIS A 351 -8.91 2.80 -24.10
C HIS A 351 -9.47 3.13 -25.51
N ARG A 352 -8.73 2.89 -26.58
CA ARG A 352 -9.11 3.35 -27.95
C ARG A 352 -10.35 2.70 -28.55
N ASN A 353 -10.83 1.62 -28.01
CA ASN A 353 -11.91 0.85 -28.63
C ASN A 353 -13.21 0.86 -27.83
N TYR A 354 -13.33 1.67 -26.81
CA TYR A 354 -14.61 1.92 -26.16
C TYR A 354 -15.58 2.56 -27.15
N THR A 355 -16.84 2.15 -27.10
CA THR A 355 -17.91 2.77 -27.88
C THR A 355 -18.66 3.80 -27.07
N LYS A 356 -18.71 3.58 -25.75
CA LYS A 356 -19.37 4.45 -24.79
C LYS A 356 -18.63 4.43 -23.44
N ALA A 357 -18.82 5.47 -22.66
CA ALA A 357 -18.52 5.53 -21.24
C ALA A 357 -19.67 6.17 -20.48
N ILE A 358 -19.80 5.89 -19.18
CA ILE A 358 -20.79 6.55 -18.33
C ILE A 358 -20.13 7.50 -17.35
N VAL A 359 -20.86 8.54 -16.97
CA VAL A 359 -20.44 9.55 -16.01
C VAL A 359 -21.58 9.98 -15.10
N SER A 360 -21.23 10.61 -13.98
CA SER A 360 -22.18 11.11 -12.98
C SER A 360 -22.89 12.40 -13.41
N SER A 361 -22.27 13.19 -14.30
CA SER A 361 -22.81 14.47 -14.79
C SER A 361 -22.23 14.81 -16.17
N HIS A 362 -22.97 15.54 -16.99
CA HIS A 362 -22.48 16.10 -18.24
C HIS A 362 -21.28 17.05 -18.02
N ASN A 363 -21.20 17.70 -16.87
CA ASN A 363 -20.09 18.61 -16.53
C ASN A 363 -18.72 17.94 -16.58
N VAL A 364 -18.65 16.64 -16.35
CA VAL A 364 -17.40 15.86 -16.38
C VAL A 364 -17.20 15.06 -17.67
N ALA A 365 -18.19 15.06 -18.57
CA ALA A 365 -18.16 14.23 -19.78
C ALA A 365 -16.92 14.49 -20.66
N ARG A 366 -16.54 15.77 -20.82
CA ARG A 366 -15.34 16.17 -21.57
C ARG A 366 -14.05 15.53 -21.06
N HIS A 367 -13.90 15.37 -19.73
CA HIS A 367 -12.71 14.80 -19.12
C HIS A 367 -12.61 13.29 -19.36
N TYR A 368 -13.77 12.60 -19.35
CA TYR A 368 -13.82 11.19 -19.69
C TYR A 368 -13.64 10.95 -21.19
N ALA A 369 -14.18 11.84 -22.02
CA ALA A 369 -13.96 11.81 -23.47
C ALA A 369 -12.46 11.93 -23.79
N GLU A 370 -11.77 12.92 -23.22
CA GLU A 370 -10.33 13.10 -23.36
C GLU A 370 -9.55 11.89 -22.80
N GLY A 371 -9.82 11.50 -21.55
CA GLY A 371 -9.10 10.42 -20.87
C GLY A 371 -9.22 9.07 -21.58
N PHE A 372 -10.39 8.75 -22.14
CA PHE A 372 -10.64 7.49 -22.85
C PHE A 372 -10.46 7.60 -24.37
N GLY A 373 -10.23 8.79 -24.91
CA GLY A 373 -10.14 9.01 -26.36
C GLY A 373 -11.45 8.77 -27.08
N LEU A 374 -12.56 9.16 -26.46
CA LEU A 374 -13.92 9.12 -26.98
C LEU A 374 -14.32 10.51 -27.51
N ARG A 375 -15.37 10.57 -28.31
CA ARG A 375 -16.10 11.81 -28.54
C ARG A 375 -17.04 12.07 -27.36
N GLU A 376 -17.33 13.32 -27.09
CA GLU A 376 -18.16 13.70 -25.95
C GLU A 376 -19.58 13.11 -26.03
N ASP A 377 -20.14 12.98 -27.24
CA ASP A 377 -21.45 12.33 -27.47
C ASP A 377 -21.48 10.82 -27.17
N GLN A 378 -20.33 10.20 -26.98
CA GLN A 378 -20.18 8.80 -26.56
C GLN A 378 -20.09 8.64 -25.04
N VAL A 379 -20.01 9.76 -24.31
CA VAL A 379 -19.95 9.76 -22.84
C VAL A 379 -21.32 10.15 -22.31
N ILE A 380 -22.00 9.22 -21.64
CA ILE A 380 -23.41 9.31 -21.31
C ILE A 380 -23.55 9.56 -19.80
N ALA A 381 -24.27 10.63 -19.45
CA ALA A 381 -24.53 10.98 -18.05
C ALA A 381 -25.73 10.20 -17.50
N THR A 382 -25.58 8.89 -17.35
CA THR A 382 -26.59 8.04 -16.70
C THR A 382 -26.62 8.21 -15.18
N GLY A 383 -25.62 8.85 -14.60
CA GLY A 383 -25.22 8.65 -13.21
C GLY A 383 -24.37 7.40 -13.09
N ILE A 384 -23.91 7.13 -11.88
CA ILE A 384 -23.05 5.98 -11.55
C ILE A 384 -23.88 4.95 -10.76
N PRO A 385 -24.14 3.74 -11.29
CA PRO A 385 -25.09 2.79 -10.68
C PRO A 385 -24.88 2.54 -9.18
N ARG A 386 -23.65 2.37 -8.73
CA ARG A 386 -23.36 2.12 -7.31
C ARG A 386 -23.71 3.29 -6.39
N THR A 387 -23.88 4.51 -6.92
CA THR A 387 -24.25 5.65 -6.08
C THR A 387 -25.75 5.67 -5.74
N ASP A 388 -26.55 4.79 -6.34
CA ASP A 388 -27.96 4.65 -6.00
C ASP A 388 -28.17 4.25 -4.54
N MET A 389 -27.18 3.55 -3.93
CA MET A 389 -27.19 3.18 -2.51
C MET A 389 -27.33 4.38 -1.56
N PHE A 390 -26.86 5.56 -1.95
CA PHE A 390 -26.94 6.78 -1.14
C PHE A 390 -28.37 7.35 -1.04
N PHE A 391 -29.29 6.83 -1.84
CA PHE A 391 -30.71 7.22 -1.90
C PHE A 391 -31.64 6.09 -1.47
N ASP A 392 -31.11 4.90 -1.14
CA ASP A 392 -31.86 3.75 -0.62
C ASP A 392 -31.88 3.78 0.91
N GLN A 393 -32.89 4.43 1.48
CA GLN A 393 -33.00 4.57 2.94
C GLN A 393 -33.05 3.22 3.69
N PRO A 394 -33.80 2.20 3.26
CA PRO A 394 -33.75 0.87 3.86
C PRO A 394 -32.33 0.29 3.91
N PHE A 395 -31.58 0.36 2.82
CA PHE A 395 -30.20 -0.10 2.74
C PHE A 395 -29.28 0.68 3.70
N ILE A 396 -29.41 2.02 3.71
CA ILE A 396 -28.61 2.90 4.60
C ILE A 396 -28.84 2.52 6.06
N GLU A 397 -30.11 2.36 6.47
CA GLU A 397 -30.44 2.04 7.88
C GLU A 397 -29.97 0.63 8.26
N GLU A 398 -30.05 -0.34 7.34
CA GLU A 398 -29.52 -1.68 7.58
C GLU A 398 -27.99 -1.66 7.71
N ALA A 399 -27.29 -0.93 6.83
CA ALA A 399 -25.83 -0.78 6.89
C ALA A 399 -25.38 -0.09 8.18
N LYS A 400 -26.07 0.98 8.60
CA LYS A 400 -25.83 1.64 9.88
C LYS A 400 -26.06 0.69 11.07
N ALA A 401 -27.13 -0.09 11.04
CA ALA A 401 -27.44 -1.01 12.11
C ALA A 401 -26.32 -2.05 12.31
N ARG A 402 -25.81 -2.63 11.21
CA ARG A 402 -24.65 -3.55 11.23
C ARG A 402 -23.41 -2.89 11.83
N ILE A 403 -23.07 -1.69 11.36
CA ILE A 403 -21.89 -0.97 11.85
C ILE A 403 -22.05 -0.61 13.34
N TYR A 404 -23.24 -0.18 13.77
CA TYR A 404 -23.51 0.15 15.17
C TYR A 404 -23.54 -1.07 16.09
N GLU A 405 -23.83 -2.26 15.57
CA GLU A 405 -23.71 -3.52 16.30
C GLU A 405 -22.25 -3.91 16.49
N GLU A 406 -21.44 -3.77 15.44
CA GLU A 406 -20.02 -4.09 15.46
C GLU A 406 -19.21 -3.07 16.26
N TYR A 407 -19.59 -1.76 16.18
CA TYR A 407 -18.91 -0.64 16.85
C TYR A 407 -19.91 0.20 17.66
N PRO A 408 -20.33 -0.26 18.86
CA PRO A 408 -21.36 0.43 19.67
C PRO A 408 -21.02 1.87 20.04
N ILE A 409 -19.74 2.21 20.08
CA ILE A 409 -19.24 3.57 20.38
C ILE A 409 -19.78 4.61 19.40
N PHE A 410 -20.07 4.24 18.13
CA PHE A 410 -20.60 5.14 17.11
C PHE A 410 -22.05 5.59 17.39
N LYS A 411 -22.75 4.94 18.36
CA LYS A 411 -24.04 5.44 18.87
C LYS A 411 -23.89 6.50 19.94
N GLN A 412 -22.71 6.60 20.53
CA GLN A 412 -22.45 7.46 21.70
C GLN A 412 -21.68 8.72 21.31
N LYS A 413 -20.82 8.62 20.30
CA LYS A 413 -19.96 9.70 19.84
C LYS A 413 -20.12 9.92 18.35
N LYS A 414 -19.87 11.15 17.90
CA LYS A 414 -19.79 11.48 16.47
C LYS A 414 -18.56 10.82 15.83
N VAL A 415 -18.67 10.47 14.57
CA VAL A 415 -17.63 9.73 13.83
C VAL A 415 -16.89 10.66 12.88
N ILE A 416 -15.60 10.82 13.10
CA ILE A 416 -14.67 11.42 12.12
C ILE A 416 -14.02 10.28 11.36
N MET A 417 -14.18 10.25 10.03
CA MET A 417 -13.48 9.28 9.19
C MET A 417 -12.29 9.92 8.48
N PHE A 418 -11.10 9.42 8.75
CA PHE A 418 -9.87 9.80 8.08
C PHE A 418 -9.53 8.82 6.96
N ALA A 419 -9.70 9.25 5.72
CA ALA A 419 -9.54 8.41 4.52
C ALA A 419 -8.52 9.02 3.52
N PRO A 420 -7.22 9.00 3.83
CA PRO A 420 -6.21 9.64 3.00
C PRO A 420 -5.82 8.78 1.79
N THR A 421 -5.31 9.45 0.77
CA THR A 421 -4.66 8.81 -0.38
C THR A 421 -3.23 8.40 -0.03
N PHE A 422 -2.79 7.25 -0.53
CA PHE A 422 -1.39 6.83 -0.38
C PHE A 422 -0.42 7.71 -1.19
N ARG A 423 0.82 7.80 -0.72
CA ARG A 423 1.97 8.38 -1.42
C ARG A 423 2.79 7.27 -2.09
N GLY A 424 3.61 7.61 -3.07
CA GLY A 424 4.44 6.66 -3.81
C GLY A 424 3.79 6.16 -5.12
N ASN A 425 4.44 5.19 -5.78
CA ASN A 425 4.07 4.69 -7.12
C ASN A 425 3.50 3.27 -7.04
N GLY A 426 2.20 3.16 -6.66
CA GLY A 426 1.47 1.89 -6.57
C GLY A 426 1.86 1.05 -5.35
N ALA A 427 1.27 -0.15 -5.23
CA ALA A 427 1.28 -1.00 -4.03
C ALA A 427 2.66 -1.36 -3.45
N LYS A 428 3.73 -1.30 -4.25
CA LYS A 428 5.09 -1.67 -3.79
C LYS A 428 5.78 -0.57 -2.99
N SER A 429 5.40 0.68 -3.22
CA SER A 429 5.99 1.87 -2.60
C SER A 429 4.95 2.76 -1.93
N ALA A 430 3.74 2.25 -1.74
CA ALA A 430 2.68 2.99 -1.08
C ALA A 430 3.00 3.18 0.40
N TYR A 431 2.86 4.41 0.86
CA TYR A 431 3.01 4.81 2.26
C TYR A 431 2.11 6.02 2.55
N TYR A 432 1.91 6.30 3.81
CA TYR A 432 1.41 7.58 4.31
C TYR A 432 2.34 8.04 5.44
N ASP A 433 2.53 9.34 5.55
CA ASP A 433 3.37 9.94 6.60
C ASP A 433 2.47 10.28 7.79
N PHE A 434 2.43 9.38 8.77
CA PHE A 434 1.59 9.54 9.96
C PHE A 434 2.16 10.54 10.96
N ASP A 435 3.45 10.91 10.83
CA ASP A 435 4.09 11.91 11.69
C ASP A 435 3.51 13.32 11.48
N GLN A 436 2.68 13.50 10.44
CA GLN A 436 1.93 14.73 10.18
C GLN A 436 0.66 14.88 11.06
N LEU A 437 0.24 13.80 11.74
CA LEU A 437 -0.89 13.82 12.67
C LEU A 437 -0.38 13.86 14.10
N ASP A 438 -0.71 14.91 14.82
CA ASP A 438 -0.48 14.99 16.26
C ASP A 438 -1.61 14.23 16.99
N LEU A 439 -1.32 12.97 17.37
CA LEU A 439 -2.31 12.11 18.00
C LEU A 439 -2.69 12.59 19.39
N ASP A 440 -1.75 13.17 20.14
CA ASP A 440 -1.97 13.67 21.48
C ASP A 440 -2.92 14.87 21.43
N ALA A 441 -2.64 15.84 20.56
CA ALA A 441 -3.48 17.00 20.39
C ALA A 441 -4.90 16.65 19.88
N LEU A 442 -5.00 15.70 18.94
CA LEU A 442 -6.29 15.22 18.42
C LEU A 442 -7.10 14.53 19.52
N TYR A 443 -6.45 13.68 20.31
CA TYR A 443 -7.10 12.98 21.42
C TYR A 443 -7.58 14.00 22.47
N GLU A 444 -6.70 14.84 23.01
CA GLU A 444 -7.04 15.83 24.02
C GLU A 444 -8.18 16.76 23.58
N ALA A 445 -8.21 17.10 22.30
CA ALA A 445 -9.17 18.07 21.79
C ALA A 445 -10.55 17.49 21.47
N LEU A 446 -10.65 16.19 21.07
CA LEU A 446 -11.82 15.65 20.38
C LEU A 446 -12.39 14.35 21.00
N HIS A 447 -11.66 13.64 21.86
CA HIS A 447 -12.04 12.30 22.32
C HIS A 447 -13.37 12.27 23.11
N GLU A 448 -13.77 13.34 23.77
CA GLU A 448 -15.01 13.37 24.53
C GLU A 448 -16.26 13.29 23.61
N GLU A 449 -16.22 13.97 22.45
CA GLU A 449 -17.36 14.11 21.55
C GLU A 449 -17.28 13.18 20.33
N TYR A 450 -16.07 12.82 19.92
CA TYR A 450 -15.83 12.10 18.67
C TYR A 450 -15.11 10.76 18.88
N VAL A 451 -15.19 9.90 17.85
CA VAL A 451 -14.24 8.82 17.58
C VAL A 451 -13.60 9.09 16.23
N PHE A 452 -12.31 8.72 16.10
CA PHE A 452 -11.51 8.94 14.91
C PHE A 452 -11.22 7.63 14.20
N VAL A 453 -11.91 7.40 13.08
CA VAL A 453 -11.83 6.17 12.31
C VAL A 453 -10.79 6.31 11.21
N LEU A 454 -9.80 5.44 11.22
CA LEU A 454 -8.79 5.33 10.16
C LEU A 454 -9.28 4.38 9.08
N LYS A 455 -9.42 4.88 7.87
CA LYS A 455 -9.76 4.09 6.68
C LYS A 455 -8.69 4.27 5.62
N LEU A 456 -7.54 3.63 5.81
CA LEU A 456 -6.39 3.77 4.93
C LEU A 456 -6.61 3.04 3.60
N HIS A 457 -5.92 3.50 2.57
CA HIS A 457 -5.94 2.83 1.27
C HIS A 457 -5.28 1.43 1.39
N PRO A 458 -5.84 0.35 0.79
CA PRO A 458 -5.32 -1.02 0.91
C PRO A 458 -3.86 -1.23 0.47
N PHE A 459 -3.27 -0.28 -0.26
CA PHE A 459 -1.86 -0.33 -0.64
C PHE A 459 -0.93 0.08 0.50
N ILE A 460 -1.41 0.80 1.51
CA ILE A 460 -0.62 1.20 2.68
C ILE A 460 -0.48 -0.03 3.59
N ARG A 461 0.75 -0.55 3.68
CA ARG A 461 1.02 -1.75 4.49
C ARG A 461 1.42 -1.44 5.93
N ARG A 462 2.14 -0.32 6.12
CA ARG A 462 2.48 0.16 7.46
C ARG A 462 1.24 0.84 8.03
N ARG A 463 0.69 0.28 9.09
CA ARG A 463 -0.41 0.88 9.85
C ARG A 463 0.13 1.99 10.73
N MET A 464 -0.77 2.89 11.13
CA MET A 464 -0.49 3.86 12.16
C MET A 464 -0.36 3.13 13.50
N GLU A 465 0.68 3.44 14.25
CA GLU A 465 0.85 2.94 15.61
C GLU A 465 0.00 3.79 16.54
N ILE A 466 -1.09 3.20 17.06
CA ILE A 466 -2.01 3.87 18.00
C ILE A 466 -1.59 3.46 19.41
N PRO A 467 -1.20 4.40 20.27
CA PRO A 467 -0.96 4.11 21.68
C PRO A 467 -2.20 3.52 22.33
N GLU A 468 -2.02 2.54 23.22
CA GLU A 468 -3.13 1.84 23.88
C GLU A 468 -4.04 2.79 24.66
N VAL A 469 -3.46 3.85 25.22
CA VAL A 469 -4.19 4.90 25.95
C VAL A 469 -5.18 5.70 25.08
N TYR A 470 -5.08 5.60 23.75
CA TYR A 470 -5.96 6.30 22.79
C TYR A 470 -6.87 5.33 22.02
N ALA A 471 -6.91 4.04 22.40
CA ALA A 471 -7.68 3.01 21.71
C ALA A 471 -9.21 3.21 21.80
N ASP A 472 -9.68 4.02 22.73
CA ASP A 472 -11.08 4.42 22.87
C ASP A 472 -11.50 5.54 21.89
N PHE A 473 -10.54 6.16 21.22
CA PHE A 473 -10.76 7.26 20.27
C PHE A 473 -10.34 6.90 18.84
N PHE A 474 -9.13 6.34 18.64
CA PHE A 474 -8.65 5.96 17.31
C PHE A 474 -9.00 4.50 17.00
N LEU A 475 -9.77 4.27 15.94
CA LEU A 475 -10.12 2.94 15.46
C LEU A 475 -9.60 2.71 14.04
N ASP A 476 -8.77 1.68 13.84
CA ASP A 476 -8.31 1.29 12.49
C ASP A 476 -9.30 0.33 11.82
N LEU A 477 -10.15 0.88 10.96
CA LEU A 477 -11.11 0.14 10.13
C LEU A 477 -10.63 0.00 8.67
N THR A 478 -9.31 0.01 8.45
CA THR A 478 -8.73 -0.13 7.11
C THR A 478 -9.16 -1.44 6.44
N ASP A 479 -9.34 -2.51 7.20
CA ASP A 479 -9.72 -3.84 6.67
C ASP A 479 -11.22 -3.99 6.43
N HIS A 480 -12.06 -3.05 6.88
CA HIS A 480 -13.48 -3.04 6.53
C HIS A 480 -13.63 -2.94 5.01
N ARG A 481 -14.37 -3.87 4.39
CA ARG A 481 -14.37 -4.04 2.93
C ARG A 481 -15.02 -2.86 2.20
N GLU A 482 -16.21 -2.46 2.64
CA GLU A 482 -17.05 -1.49 1.93
C GLU A 482 -16.97 -0.10 2.57
N ILE A 483 -16.11 0.76 2.01
CA ILE A 483 -15.93 2.12 2.51
C ILE A 483 -17.24 2.91 2.58
N ASN A 484 -18.15 2.70 1.62
CA ASN A 484 -19.40 3.46 1.55
C ASN A 484 -20.32 3.20 2.77
N GLU A 485 -20.26 2.01 3.37
CA GLU A 485 -21.00 1.73 4.61
C GLU A 485 -20.48 2.58 5.78
N LEU A 486 -19.16 2.78 5.85
CA LEU A 486 -18.54 3.65 6.85
C LEU A 486 -18.90 5.13 6.61
N LEU A 487 -19.08 5.55 5.34
CA LEU A 487 -19.54 6.90 5.04
C LEU A 487 -20.90 7.20 5.65
N PHE A 488 -21.82 6.21 5.69
CA PHE A 488 -23.16 6.42 6.25
C PHE A 488 -23.16 6.74 7.74
N VAL A 489 -22.18 6.25 8.48
CA VAL A 489 -22.05 6.52 9.92
C VAL A 489 -21.10 7.67 10.24
N SER A 490 -20.35 8.18 9.25
CA SER A 490 -19.40 9.26 9.44
C SER A 490 -20.09 10.61 9.46
N ASP A 491 -19.85 11.42 10.49
CA ASP A 491 -20.35 12.79 10.61
C ASP A 491 -19.43 13.78 9.90
N ILE A 492 -18.12 13.54 9.92
CA ILE A 492 -17.10 14.35 9.26
C ILE A 492 -16.18 13.45 8.47
N LEU A 493 -15.89 13.80 7.22
CA LEU A 493 -14.83 13.19 6.42
C LEU A 493 -13.59 14.06 6.43
N ILE A 494 -12.46 13.51 6.87
CA ILE A 494 -11.15 14.08 6.63
C ILE A 494 -10.47 13.27 5.54
N THR A 495 -10.12 13.92 4.48
CA THR A 495 -9.44 13.27 3.35
C THR A 495 -8.37 14.21 2.78
N ASP A 496 -7.77 13.84 1.67
CA ASP A 496 -6.81 14.67 0.93
C ASP A 496 -7.14 14.68 -0.57
N TYR A 497 -6.44 13.90 -1.34
CA TYR A 497 -6.60 13.81 -2.81
C TYR A 497 -7.46 12.60 -3.22
N SER A 498 -8.39 12.18 -2.38
CA SER A 498 -9.25 11.01 -2.62
C SER A 498 -10.55 11.38 -3.33
N SER A 499 -10.98 10.52 -4.25
CA SER A 499 -12.29 10.65 -4.90
C SER A 499 -13.48 10.32 -3.98
N THR A 500 -13.23 9.87 -2.75
CA THR A 500 -14.27 9.60 -1.75
C THR A 500 -15.09 10.85 -1.41
N CYS A 501 -14.51 12.04 -1.61
CA CYS A 501 -15.22 13.31 -1.43
C CYS A 501 -16.47 13.44 -2.31
N PHE A 502 -16.47 12.82 -3.49
CA PHE A 502 -17.66 12.85 -4.37
C PHE A 502 -18.82 12.08 -3.73
N GLU A 503 -18.60 10.81 -3.35
CA GLU A 503 -19.66 10.01 -2.74
C GLU A 503 -20.12 10.61 -1.42
N PHE A 504 -19.18 11.12 -0.60
CA PHE A 504 -19.54 11.73 0.67
C PHE A 504 -20.36 13.02 0.52
N SER A 505 -20.15 13.78 -0.57
CA SER A 505 -20.93 14.99 -0.84
C SER A 505 -22.44 14.72 -1.01
N LEU A 506 -22.82 13.50 -1.44
CA LEU A 506 -24.22 13.08 -1.52
C LEU A 506 -24.91 13.01 -0.17
N LEU A 507 -24.16 12.85 0.92
CA LEU A 507 -24.69 12.87 2.29
C LEU A 507 -24.88 14.28 2.84
N ASN A 508 -24.39 15.29 2.13
CA ASN A 508 -24.40 16.70 2.55
C ASN A 508 -23.86 16.90 3.99
N ARG A 509 -22.69 16.31 4.25
CA ARG A 509 -21.98 16.35 5.54
C ARG A 509 -20.62 17.04 5.43
N PRO A 510 -20.07 17.52 6.56
CA PRO A 510 -18.78 18.20 6.60
C PRO A 510 -17.61 17.41 6.02
N MET A 511 -16.76 18.10 5.24
CA MET A 511 -15.49 17.58 4.74
C MET A 511 -14.35 18.54 5.07
N LEU A 512 -13.19 17.98 5.42
CA LEU A 512 -11.93 18.70 5.58
C LEU A 512 -10.85 18.02 4.71
N PHE A 513 -9.99 18.85 4.13
CA PHE A 513 -8.94 18.37 3.22
C PHE A 513 -7.57 18.56 3.87
N PHE A 514 -7.05 17.48 4.51
CA PHE A 514 -5.75 17.47 5.16
C PHE A 514 -4.65 17.28 4.11
N ALA A 515 -4.17 18.40 3.57
CA ALA A 515 -3.27 18.44 2.43
C ALA A 515 -1.93 19.09 2.77
N TYR A 516 -1.21 18.54 3.75
CA TYR A 516 0.10 19.02 4.24
C TYR A 516 1.19 19.05 3.15
N ASP A 517 1.07 18.25 2.12
CA ASP A 517 2.04 18.11 1.02
C ASP A 517 1.49 18.55 -0.35
N LEU A 518 0.54 19.48 -0.39
CA LEU A 518 -0.22 19.87 -1.59
C LEU A 518 0.69 20.18 -2.78
N GLU A 519 1.69 21.03 -2.61
CA GLU A 519 2.60 21.46 -3.68
C GLU A 519 3.42 20.30 -4.25
N ASP A 520 3.93 19.43 -3.36
CA ASP A 520 4.68 18.21 -3.75
C ASP A 520 3.76 17.21 -4.47
N TYR A 521 2.53 17.06 -4.01
CA TYR A 521 1.57 16.15 -4.60
C TYR A 521 1.13 16.60 -5.99
N ILE A 522 0.80 17.89 -6.18
CA ILE A 522 0.43 18.48 -7.48
C ILE A 522 1.59 18.33 -8.48
N SER A 523 2.84 18.54 -8.04
CA SER A 523 4.01 18.39 -8.92
C SER A 523 4.16 16.98 -9.50
N LYS A 524 3.64 15.95 -8.83
CA LYS A 524 3.73 14.52 -9.20
C LYS A 524 2.46 13.98 -9.84
N ARG A 525 1.31 14.60 -9.55
CA ARG A 525 -0.02 14.18 -9.99
C ARG A 525 -0.78 15.37 -10.54
N ASP A 526 -1.33 15.21 -11.72
CA ASP A 526 -2.16 16.26 -12.32
C ASP A 526 -3.63 16.08 -11.92
N PHE A 527 -4.31 17.19 -11.79
CA PHE A 527 -5.75 17.28 -11.59
C PHE A 527 -6.43 17.89 -12.82
N TYR A 528 -7.73 17.65 -12.98
CA TYR A 528 -8.54 18.30 -14.00
C TYR A 528 -8.97 19.72 -13.62
N TYR A 529 -8.94 20.02 -12.33
CA TYR A 529 -9.32 21.30 -11.74
C TYR A 529 -8.21 21.80 -10.83
N ASP A 530 -8.17 23.09 -10.59
CA ASP A 530 -7.32 23.63 -9.51
C ASP A 530 -7.80 23.05 -8.18
N PHE A 531 -6.88 22.53 -7.38
CA PHE A 531 -7.24 21.80 -6.15
C PHE A 531 -7.90 22.72 -5.12
N GLU A 532 -7.38 23.95 -4.97
CA GLU A 532 -7.85 24.88 -3.96
C GLU A 532 -9.26 25.42 -4.28
N GLU A 533 -9.58 25.57 -5.57
CA GLU A 533 -10.91 25.99 -6.04
C GLU A 533 -11.91 24.84 -6.15
N PHE A 534 -11.39 23.61 -6.21
CA PHE A 534 -12.20 22.42 -6.52
C PHE A 534 -12.81 21.78 -5.28
N VAL A 535 -12.05 21.68 -4.16
CA VAL A 535 -12.50 20.90 -3.00
C VAL A 535 -13.63 21.60 -2.25
N PRO A 536 -14.66 20.82 -1.81
CA PRO A 536 -15.86 21.42 -1.25
C PRO A 536 -15.78 21.77 0.25
N GLY A 537 -14.59 21.81 0.82
CA GLY A 537 -14.39 22.13 2.22
C GLY A 537 -13.02 22.71 2.50
N PRO A 538 -12.77 23.19 3.72
CA PRO A 538 -11.52 23.81 4.08
C PRO A 538 -10.30 22.91 3.87
N ILE A 539 -9.23 23.47 3.30
CA ILE A 539 -7.92 22.87 3.22
C ILE A 539 -7.15 23.21 4.48
N VAL A 540 -6.62 22.19 5.16
CA VAL A 540 -5.82 22.32 6.37
C VAL A 540 -4.50 21.58 6.20
N LYS A 541 -3.43 22.09 6.79
CA LYS A 541 -2.08 21.55 6.64
C LYS A 541 -1.51 20.99 7.94
N THR A 542 -2.09 21.33 9.08
CA THR A 542 -1.63 20.88 10.40
C THR A 542 -2.77 20.29 11.22
N SER A 543 -2.43 19.54 12.27
CA SER A 543 -3.42 19.00 13.22
C SER A 543 -4.13 20.10 14.01
N GLU A 544 -3.44 21.19 14.31
CA GLU A 544 -4.01 22.33 15.02
C GLU A 544 -5.10 23.01 14.19
N GLU A 545 -4.84 23.28 12.90
CA GLU A 545 -5.83 23.83 11.98
C GLU A 545 -7.04 22.89 11.85
N LEU A 546 -6.79 21.58 11.78
CA LEU A 546 -7.83 20.57 11.72
C LEU A 546 -8.74 20.61 12.95
N ILE A 547 -8.13 20.63 14.15
CA ILE A 547 -8.84 20.71 15.43
C ILE A 547 -9.65 22.00 15.51
N GLU A 548 -9.06 23.13 15.11
CA GLU A 548 -9.72 24.43 15.13
C GLU A 548 -10.98 24.43 14.27
N ARG A 549 -10.89 23.92 13.02
CA ARG A 549 -12.03 23.84 12.11
C ARG A 549 -13.15 22.96 12.67
N ILE A 550 -12.81 21.81 13.26
CA ILE A 550 -13.80 20.91 13.86
C ILE A 550 -14.49 21.55 15.06
N LYS A 551 -13.73 22.15 15.99
CA LYS A 551 -14.30 22.81 17.19
C LYS A 551 -15.19 23.99 16.85
N ASN A 552 -14.79 24.79 15.87
CA ASN A 552 -15.55 25.95 15.42
C ASN A 552 -16.68 25.60 14.46
N GLN A 553 -16.82 24.32 14.04
CA GLN A 553 -17.77 23.84 13.04
C GLN A 553 -17.70 24.64 11.72
N ASP A 554 -16.49 25.04 11.35
CA ASP A 554 -16.23 25.84 10.15
C ASP A 554 -15.92 24.93 8.96
N PHE A 555 -16.97 24.45 8.28
CA PHE A 555 -16.89 23.42 7.25
C PHE A 555 -17.32 23.90 5.86
N GLU A 556 -17.66 25.17 5.69
CA GLU A 556 -18.07 25.73 4.40
C GLU A 556 -19.18 24.91 3.69
N MET A 557 -20.20 24.50 4.43
CA MET A 557 -21.23 23.56 3.98
C MET A 557 -21.94 23.95 2.67
N HIS A 558 -21.97 25.24 2.32
CA HIS A 558 -22.55 25.70 1.06
C HIS A 558 -21.80 25.18 -0.16
N ASN A 559 -20.46 24.97 -0.05
CA ASN A 559 -19.62 24.40 -1.10
C ASN A 559 -19.92 22.91 -1.31
N VAL A 560 -20.22 22.15 -0.24
CA VAL A 560 -20.55 20.72 -0.32
C VAL A 560 -21.77 20.49 -1.20
N LYS A 561 -22.83 21.28 -1.02
CA LYS A 561 -24.04 21.18 -1.82
C LYS A 561 -23.80 21.55 -3.29
N ALA A 562 -23.13 22.67 -3.54
CA ALA A 562 -22.78 23.11 -4.89
C ALA A 562 -21.91 22.08 -5.62
N PHE A 563 -20.96 21.46 -4.90
CA PHE A 563 -20.12 20.40 -5.41
C PHE A 563 -20.95 19.16 -5.82
N ALA A 564 -21.85 18.71 -4.96
CA ALA A 564 -22.72 17.58 -5.27
C ALA A 564 -23.61 17.87 -6.49
N GLU A 565 -24.19 19.06 -6.59
CA GLU A 565 -25.02 19.48 -7.73
C GLU A 565 -24.22 19.55 -9.04
N TYR A 566 -22.94 19.96 -8.99
CA TYR A 566 -22.09 20.02 -10.18
C TYR A 566 -21.67 18.63 -10.67
N PHE A 567 -21.28 17.73 -9.74
CA PHE A 567 -20.73 16.42 -10.09
C PHE A 567 -21.77 15.31 -10.22
N PHE A 568 -22.98 15.50 -9.71
CA PHE A 568 -24.09 14.56 -9.81
C PHE A 568 -25.31 15.27 -10.42
N GLU A 569 -25.51 15.07 -11.71
CA GLU A 569 -26.64 15.66 -12.43
C GLU A 569 -27.99 15.15 -11.91
N HIS A 570 -28.02 13.90 -11.45
CA HIS A 570 -29.19 13.25 -10.88
C HIS A 570 -28.88 12.72 -9.48
N GLN A 571 -29.65 13.15 -8.50
CA GLN A 571 -29.53 12.74 -7.10
C GLN A 571 -30.84 12.07 -6.65
N ASP A 572 -31.25 11.01 -7.39
CA ASP A 572 -32.58 10.40 -7.27
C ASP A 572 -32.55 8.88 -7.09
N GLY A 573 -31.35 8.27 -6.97
CA GLY A 573 -31.19 6.82 -6.81
C GLY A 573 -31.63 6.00 -8.02
N LYS A 574 -31.64 6.57 -9.23
CA LYS A 574 -32.08 5.90 -10.45
C LYS A 574 -31.01 5.81 -11.53
N SER A 575 -29.74 5.85 -11.15
CA SER A 575 -28.63 5.73 -12.10
C SER A 575 -28.62 4.36 -12.78
N SER A 576 -28.89 3.30 -12.02
CA SER A 576 -29.04 1.93 -12.56
C SER A 576 -30.17 1.83 -13.56
N ALA A 577 -31.31 2.44 -13.27
CA ALA A 577 -32.46 2.46 -14.18
C ALA A 577 -32.12 3.17 -15.48
N ARG A 578 -31.54 4.38 -15.42
CA ARG A 578 -31.08 5.12 -16.60
C ARG A 578 -30.02 4.36 -17.39
N PHE A 579 -29.09 3.68 -16.69
CA PHE A 579 -28.11 2.83 -17.36
C PHE A 579 -28.78 1.71 -18.16
N VAL A 580 -29.74 1.01 -17.57
CA VAL A 580 -30.47 -0.07 -18.24
C VAL A 580 -31.22 0.49 -19.46
N ASP A 581 -31.95 1.58 -19.33
CA ASP A 581 -32.70 2.20 -20.41
C ASP A 581 -31.79 2.64 -21.56
N GLN A 582 -30.79 3.46 -21.29
CA GLN A 582 -29.98 4.12 -22.32
C GLN A 582 -28.87 3.23 -22.90
N ILE A 583 -28.35 2.31 -22.10
CA ILE A 583 -27.18 1.49 -22.49
C ILE A 583 -27.58 0.08 -22.91
N LEU A 584 -28.43 -0.59 -22.13
CA LEU A 584 -28.82 -1.98 -22.41
C LEU A 584 -30.00 -2.07 -23.37
N LEU A 585 -31.03 -1.23 -23.22
CA LEU A 585 -32.22 -1.23 -24.04
C LEU A 585 -32.13 -0.27 -25.25
N GLY A 586 -31.17 0.69 -25.18
CA GLY A 586 -30.95 1.63 -26.30
C GLY A 586 -32.03 2.68 -26.45
N GLU A 587 -32.79 2.96 -25.39
CA GLU A 587 -33.82 3.99 -25.41
C GLU A 587 -33.15 5.36 -25.55
N LYS A 588 -33.58 6.12 -26.53
CA LYS A 588 -33.13 7.51 -26.68
C LYS A 588 -34.05 8.40 -25.83
N LYS A 589 -33.40 9.27 -25.04
CA LYS A 589 -34.15 10.39 -24.42
C LYS A 589 -34.74 11.32 -25.44
#